data_f9ff3bb1d893bc29b3f8959891ce526c
#
_entry.id   f9ff3bb1d893bc29b3f8959891ce526c
#
_cell.length_a   1.000
_cell.length_b   1.000
_cell.length_c   1.000
_cell.angle_alpha   90.00
_cell.angle_beta   90.00
_cell.angle_gamma   90.00
#
_symmetry.space_group_name_H-M   'P 1'
#
loop_
_entity.id
_entity.type
_entity.pdbx_description
1 polymer ?
#
loop_
_entity_poly.entity_id
_entity_poly.type
_entity_poly.pdbx_seq_one_letter_code
_entity_poly.pdbx_strand_id
1 'polypeptide(L)'
;MSYNSIDDMVRDFAQGAVDIARQFEITLDYSEDSLQHVESILGQLHNDLRHGPPAGRSDPPPTDQMEMMCKLWGGYFGEVVRRRWGGEWTIETYPGGNFATLTLTLPAGKIFPSIKVYRRLTEGEGDNLWKFYQSMRPKLAAAPGSAVQ
;
A
#
# COMPACT_ATOMS: atom_id res chain seq x y z
N MET A 1 -7.54 -20.46 -4.54
CA MET A 1 -8.55 -20.14 -3.51
C MET A 1 -9.32 -18.91 -3.95
N SER A 2 -10.63 -18.98 -3.90
CA SER A 2 -11.47 -17.83 -4.25
C SER A 2 -11.86 -17.07 -2.98
N TYR A 3 -12.03 -15.76 -3.12
CA TYR A 3 -12.42 -14.90 -2.02
C TYR A 3 -13.92 -14.61 -2.14
N ASN A 4 -14.61 -14.51 -0.99
CA ASN A 4 -16.02 -14.18 -0.97
C ASN A 4 -16.28 -12.71 -1.31
N SER A 5 -15.29 -11.85 -1.13
CA SER A 5 -15.44 -10.42 -1.41
C SER A 5 -14.08 -9.79 -1.63
N ILE A 6 -14.10 -8.57 -2.16
CA ILE A 6 -12.87 -7.77 -2.29
C ILE A 6 -12.29 -7.48 -0.91
N ASP A 7 -13.16 -7.22 0.07
CA ASP A 7 -12.71 -6.94 1.45
C ASP A 7 -11.94 -8.11 2.03
N ASP A 8 -12.40 -9.33 1.82
CA ASP A 8 -11.71 -10.53 2.30
C ASP A 8 -10.34 -10.67 1.64
N MET A 9 -10.29 -10.42 0.34
CA MET A 9 -9.04 -10.48 -0.41
C MET A 9 -8.02 -9.46 0.12
N VAL A 10 -8.45 -8.23 0.34
CA VAL A 10 -7.57 -7.17 0.83
C VAL A 10 -7.08 -7.47 2.24
N ARG A 11 -7.97 -7.99 3.09
CA ARG A 11 -7.57 -8.38 4.46
C ARG A 11 -6.49 -9.45 4.43
N ASP A 12 -6.60 -10.39 3.50
CA ASP A 12 -5.60 -11.43 3.35
C ASP A 12 -4.26 -10.86 2.88
N PHE A 13 -4.27 -9.96 1.92
CA PHE A 13 -3.05 -9.26 1.50
C PHE A 13 -2.42 -8.48 2.66
N ALA A 14 -3.23 -7.74 3.41
CA ALA A 14 -2.74 -6.97 4.55
C ALA A 14 -2.13 -7.88 5.62
N GLN A 15 -2.77 -9.02 5.89
CA GLN A 15 -2.23 -9.98 6.86
C GLN A 15 -0.90 -10.56 6.37
N GLY A 16 -0.76 -10.78 5.06
CA GLY A 16 0.49 -11.21 4.48
C GLY A 16 1.62 -10.21 4.75
N ALA A 17 1.32 -8.92 4.63
CA ALA A 17 2.29 -7.88 4.92
C ALA A 17 2.68 -7.89 6.40
N VAL A 18 1.71 -8.05 7.30
CA VAL A 18 1.97 -8.16 8.74
C VAL A 18 2.90 -9.33 9.02
N ASP A 19 2.64 -10.47 8.40
CA ASP A 19 3.45 -11.68 8.60
C ASP A 19 4.88 -11.51 8.10
N ILE A 20 5.05 -10.86 6.95
CA ILE A 20 6.38 -10.58 6.40
C ILE A 20 7.15 -9.63 7.31
N ALA A 21 6.51 -8.57 7.77
CA ALA A 21 7.15 -7.59 8.66
C ALA A 21 7.62 -8.25 9.95
N ARG A 22 6.83 -9.20 10.47
CA ARG A 22 7.19 -9.91 11.71
C ARG A 22 8.48 -10.69 11.54
N GLN A 23 8.77 -11.21 10.34
CA GLN A 23 10.02 -11.91 10.09
C GLN A 23 11.25 -11.01 10.24
N PHE A 24 11.06 -9.71 10.13
CA PHE A 24 12.11 -8.70 10.34
C PHE A 24 11.98 -8.02 11.71
N GLU A 25 11.21 -8.64 12.61
CA GLU A 25 11.00 -8.13 13.98
C GLU A 25 10.29 -6.77 13.99
N ILE A 26 9.46 -6.53 12.98
CA ILE A 26 8.64 -5.33 12.89
C ILE A 26 7.19 -5.71 13.14
N THR A 27 6.54 -5.05 14.09
CA THR A 27 5.13 -5.28 14.39
C THR A 27 4.28 -4.21 13.69
N LEU A 28 3.42 -4.64 12.81
CA LEU A 28 2.45 -3.77 12.14
C LEU A 28 1.10 -3.97 12.80
N ASP A 29 0.58 -2.91 13.42
CA ASP A 29 -0.63 -2.96 14.25
C ASP A 29 -1.79 -2.17 13.68
N TYR A 30 -1.72 -1.80 12.40
CA TYR A 30 -2.73 -1.03 11.68
C TYR A 30 -2.90 0.41 12.20
N SER A 31 -2.00 0.89 13.06
CA SER A 31 -2.00 2.29 13.45
C SER A 31 -1.46 3.16 12.33
N GLU A 32 -1.79 4.45 12.37
CA GLU A 32 -1.22 5.41 11.43
C GLU A 32 0.30 5.40 11.50
N ASP A 33 0.86 5.35 12.71
CA ASP A 33 2.31 5.36 12.89
C ASP A 33 2.99 4.14 12.29
N SER A 34 2.28 3.01 12.16
CA SER A 34 2.85 1.82 11.54
C SER A 34 3.25 2.07 10.07
N LEU A 35 2.67 3.10 9.44
CA LEU A 35 3.02 3.45 8.07
C LEU A 35 4.45 3.96 7.95
N GLN A 36 5.06 4.44 9.03
CA GLN A 36 6.48 4.78 9.04
C GLN A 36 7.33 3.53 8.87
N HIS A 37 6.93 2.43 9.49
CA HIS A 37 7.62 1.14 9.30
C HIS A 37 7.45 0.63 7.89
N VAL A 38 6.23 0.74 7.34
CA VAL A 38 5.99 0.33 5.94
C VAL A 38 6.87 1.16 5.00
N GLU A 39 6.94 2.47 5.21
CA GLU A 39 7.79 3.34 4.39
C GLU A 39 9.26 2.90 4.44
N SER A 40 9.77 2.58 5.63
CA SER A 40 11.14 2.06 5.78
C SER A 40 11.35 0.78 4.97
N ILE A 41 10.40 -0.14 5.05
CA ILE A 41 10.48 -1.40 4.30
C ILE A 41 10.49 -1.12 2.79
N LEU A 42 9.59 -0.27 2.33
CA LEU A 42 9.51 0.07 0.90
C LEU A 42 10.78 0.76 0.42
N GLY A 43 11.37 1.62 1.26
CA GLY A 43 12.63 2.27 0.94
C GLY A 43 13.76 1.27 0.78
N GLN A 44 13.82 0.27 1.64
CA GLN A 44 14.83 -0.78 1.54
C GLN A 44 14.61 -1.62 0.29
N LEU A 45 13.36 -1.97 0.00
CA LEU A 45 13.04 -2.72 -1.22
C LEU A 45 13.40 -1.93 -2.48
N HIS A 46 13.16 -0.62 -2.48
CA HIS A 46 13.55 0.24 -3.60
C HIS A 46 15.06 0.20 -3.81
N ASN A 47 15.83 0.30 -2.73
CA ASN A 47 17.28 0.23 -2.83
C ASN A 47 17.75 -1.12 -3.38
N ASP A 48 17.13 -2.21 -2.94
CA ASP A 48 17.48 -3.54 -3.43
C ASP A 48 17.16 -3.69 -4.92
N LEU A 49 16.04 -3.14 -5.38
CA LEU A 49 15.67 -3.17 -6.79
C LEU A 49 16.62 -2.34 -7.63
N ARG A 50 17.05 -1.21 -7.11
CA ARG A 50 17.91 -0.28 -7.84
C ARG A 50 19.35 -0.76 -7.95
N HIS A 51 19.87 -1.37 -6.88
CA HIS A 51 21.28 -1.79 -6.81
C HIS A 51 21.46 -3.28 -7.06
N GLY A 52 20.35 -3.99 -7.24
CA GLY A 52 20.37 -5.43 -7.38
C GLY A 52 20.55 -6.13 -6.04
N PRO A 53 20.18 -7.39 -5.97
CA PRO A 53 20.36 -8.17 -4.75
C PRO A 53 21.83 -8.44 -4.51
N PRO A 54 22.22 -8.69 -3.25
CA PRO A 54 23.57 -9.15 -2.95
C PRO A 54 23.88 -10.42 -3.75
N ALA A 55 25.15 -10.69 -3.95
CA ALA A 55 25.64 -11.87 -4.67
C ALA A 55 25.52 -11.79 -6.19
N GLY A 56 25.48 -10.58 -6.74
CA GLY A 56 25.67 -10.39 -8.17
C GLY A 56 24.49 -10.72 -9.06
N ARG A 57 23.34 -10.89 -8.49
CA ARG A 57 22.14 -11.09 -9.29
C ARG A 57 21.74 -9.76 -9.94
N SER A 58 21.70 -9.75 -11.25
CA SER A 58 21.48 -8.51 -12.01
C SER A 58 20.07 -8.39 -12.58
N ASP A 59 19.29 -9.44 -12.50
CA ASP A 59 17.96 -9.44 -13.10
C ASP A 59 16.95 -8.72 -12.20
N PRO A 60 16.02 -7.95 -12.78
CA PRO A 60 14.93 -7.40 -11.99
C PRO A 60 14.06 -8.53 -11.43
N PRO A 61 13.32 -8.30 -10.33
CA PRO A 61 12.44 -9.32 -9.81
C PRO A 61 11.37 -9.67 -10.86
N PRO A 62 10.89 -10.92 -10.86
CA PRO A 62 9.79 -11.28 -11.76
C PRO A 62 8.58 -10.38 -11.55
N THR A 63 7.83 -10.15 -12.63
CA THR A 63 6.65 -9.29 -12.62
C THR A 63 5.64 -9.72 -11.55
N ASP A 64 5.45 -11.04 -11.38
CA ASP A 64 4.51 -11.56 -10.41
C ASP A 64 4.94 -11.27 -8.96
N GLN A 65 6.26 -11.25 -8.69
CA GLN A 65 6.76 -10.83 -7.38
C GLN A 65 6.48 -9.35 -7.12
N MET A 66 6.70 -8.51 -8.13
CA MET A 66 6.42 -7.09 -8.02
C MET A 66 4.93 -6.84 -7.76
N GLU A 67 4.07 -7.53 -8.51
CA GLU A 67 2.62 -7.43 -8.32
C GLU A 67 2.21 -7.87 -6.92
N MET A 68 2.78 -8.95 -6.43
CA MET A 68 2.47 -9.43 -5.09
C MET A 68 2.88 -8.42 -4.03
N MET A 69 4.07 -7.85 -4.13
CA MET A 69 4.51 -6.82 -3.18
C MET A 69 3.56 -5.63 -3.18
N CYS A 70 3.13 -5.19 -4.36
CA CYS A 70 2.20 -4.07 -4.46
C CYS A 70 0.85 -4.40 -3.81
N LYS A 71 0.37 -5.61 -3.96
CA LYS A 71 -0.90 -6.05 -3.36
C LYS A 71 -0.78 -6.16 -1.85
N LEU A 72 0.30 -6.77 -1.35
CA LEU A 72 0.49 -6.95 0.09
C LEU A 72 0.63 -5.61 0.80
N TRP A 73 1.58 -4.80 0.38
CA TRP A 73 1.86 -3.53 1.03
C TRP A 73 0.78 -2.48 0.74
N GLY A 74 0.22 -2.51 -0.48
CA GLY A 74 -0.91 -1.65 -0.81
C GLY A 74 -2.16 -2.02 -0.03
N GLY A 75 -2.43 -3.32 0.14
CA GLY A 75 -3.54 -3.79 0.95
C GLY A 75 -3.41 -3.33 2.40
N TYR A 76 -2.21 -3.47 2.96
CA TYR A 76 -1.96 -3.00 4.32
C TYR A 76 -2.15 -1.48 4.43
N PHE A 77 -1.54 -0.71 3.54
CA PHE A 77 -1.67 0.74 3.55
C PHE A 77 -3.13 1.17 3.47
N GLY A 78 -3.86 0.61 2.52
CA GLY A 78 -5.27 0.94 2.37
C GLY A 78 -6.10 0.55 3.58
N GLU A 79 -5.80 -0.60 4.22
CA GLU A 79 -6.53 -1.01 5.43
C GLU A 79 -6.26 -0.07 6.60
N VAL A 80 -5.06 0.46 6.74
CA VAL A 80 -4.78 1.48 7.77
C VAL A 80 -5.67 2.70 7.53
N VAL A 81 -5.74 3.17 6.29
CA VAL A 81 -6.57 4.32 5.94
C VAL A 81 -8.05 4.04 6.18
N ARG A 82 -8.52 2.88 5.70
CA ARG A 82 -9.92 2.51 5.82
C ARG A 82 -10.36 2.38 7.29
N ARG A 83 -9.53 1.77 8.11
CA ARG A 83 -9.86 1.58 9.54
C ARG A 83 -9.93 2.89 10.28
N ARG A 84 -9.15 3.87 9.86
CA ARG A 84 -9.12 5.18 10.53
C ARG A 84 -10.19 6.14 9.99
N TRP A 85 -10.42 6.12 8.67
CA TRP A 85 -11.21 7.15 7.99
C TRP A 85 -12.48 6.61 7.32
N GLY A 86 -12.67 5.30 7.32
CA GLY A 86 -13.74 4.66 6.57
C GLY A 86 -13.32 4.42 5.13
N GLY A 87 -14.27 4.10 4.30
CA GLY A 87 -14.00 3.85 2.89
C GLY A 87 -14.44 2.48 2.44
N GLU A 88 -14.54 2.33 1.14
CA GLU A 88 -15.03 1.11 0.51
C GLU A 88 -14.05 0.63 -0.55
N TRP A 89 -13.71 -0.65 -0.50
CA TRP A 89 -12.83 -1.27 -1.49
C TRP A 89 -13.60 -1.63 -2.75
N THR A 90 -13.02 -1.29 -3.90
CA THR A 90 -13.52 -1.70 -5.20
C THR A 90 -12.33 -2.02 -6.11
N ILE A 91 -12.63 -2.52 -7.30
CA ILE A 91 -11.61 -2.67 -8.35
C ILE A 91 -12.06 -1.79 -9.50
N GLU A 92 -11.27 -0.79 -9.83
CA GLU A 92 -11.62 0.21 -10.85
C GLU A 92 -10.45 0.46 -11.78
N THR A 93 -10.76 0.98 -12.95
CA THR A 93 -9.73 1.36 -13.92
C THR A 93 -8.94 2.55 -13.37
N TYR A 94 -7.63 2.43 -13.41
CA TYR A 94 -6.75 3.51 -12.95
C TYR A 94 -6.85 4.70 -13.92
N PRO A 95 -7.04 5.94 -13.40
CA PRO A 95 -7.14 7.12 -14.26
C PRO A 95 -5.91 7.29 -15.15
N GLY A 96 -6.13 7.42 -16.45
CA GLY A 96 -5.05 7.54 -17.42
C GLY A 96 -4.40 6.23 -17.81
N GLY A 97 -4.77 5.13 -17.16
CA GLY A 97 -4.29 3.80 -17.51
C GLY A 97 -5.38 2.99 -18.20
N ASN A 98 -5.01 1.77 -18.58
CA ASN A 98 -5.95 0.84 -19.20
C ASN A 98 -5.99 -0.49 -18.43
N PHE A 99 -5.75 -0.43 -17.13
CA PHE A 99 -5.74 -1.61 -16.27
C PHE A 99 -6.58 -1.33 -15.03
N ALA A 100 -7.09 -2.40 -14.42
CA ALA A 100 -7.87 -2.32 -13.18
C ALA A 100 -6.96 -2.51 -11.98
N THR A 101 -7.28 -1.84 -10.88
CA THR A 101 -6.49 -1.90 -9.67
C THR A 101 -7.38 -1.76 -8.44
N LEU A 102 -6.88 -2.25 -7.29
CA LEU A 102 -7.55 -2.06 -6.02
C LEU A 102 -7.70 -0.56 -5.73
N THR A 103 -8.91 -0.17 -5.41
CA THR A 103 -9.28 1.23 -5.22
C THR A 103 -9.98 1.37 -3.88
N LEU A 104 -9.57 2.33 -3.07
CA LEU A 104 -10.26 2.67 -1.83
C LEU A 104 -10.99 3.99 -2.06
N THR A 105 -12.31 3.97 -2.01
CA THR A 105 -13.15 5.14 -2.18
C THR A 105 -13.48 5.72 -0.82
N LEU A 106 -13.06 6.95 -0.61
CA LEU A 106 -13.24 7.70 0.63
C LEU A 106 -14.12 8.92 0.36
N PRO A 107 -14.73 9.53 1.40
CA PRO A 107 -15.48 10.76 1.17
C PRO A 107 -14.66 11.86 0.49
N ALA A 108 -13.37 11.92 0.76
CA ALA A 108 -12.48 12.92 0.17
C ALA A 108 -12.06 12.59 -1.26
N GLY A 109 -12.25 11.36 -1.71
CA GLY A 109 -11.84 10.92 -3.04
C GLY A 109 -11.28 9.52 -3.04
N LYS A 110 -10.76 9.10 -4.16
CA LYS A 110 -10.24 7.73 -4.32
C LYS A 110 -8.73 7.71 -4.18
N ILE A 111 -8.21 6.64 -3.59
CA ILE A 111 -6.78 6.36 -3.60
C ILE A 111 -6.56 4.98 -4.22
N PHE A 112 -5.34 4.77 -4.71
CA PHE A 112 -4.95 3.54 -5.40
C PHE A 112 -3.72 2.98 -4.71
N PRO A 113 -3.91 2.28 -3.58
CA PRO A 113 -2.78 1.92 -2.70
C PRO A 113 -1.71 1.07 -3.37
N SER A 114 -2.11 0.11 -4.21
CA SER A 114 -1.12 -0.73 -4.90
C SER A 114 -0.27 0.07 -5.88
N ILE A 115 -0.87 1.06 -6.54
CA ILE A 115 -0.13 1.94 -7.45
C ILE A 115 0.84 2.82 -6.67
N LYS A 116 0.42 3.31 -5.51
CA LYS A 116 1.31 4.11 -4.66
C LYS A 116 2.53 3.30 -4.23
N VAL A 117 2.33 2.04 -3.83
CA VAL A 117 3.44 1.16 -3.49
C VAL A 117 4.35 0.93 -4.70
N TYR A 118 3.77 0.66 -5.87
CA TYR A 118 4.53 0.47 -7.10
C TYR A 118 5.44 1.68 -7.38
N ARG A 119 4.89 2.89 -7.27
CA ARG A 119 5.66 4.11 -7.50
C ARG A 119 6.76 4.29 -6.48
N ARG A 120 6.48 3.98 -5.21
CA ARG A 120 7.53 4.06 -4.19
C ARG A 120 8.67 3.10 -4.49
N LEU A 121 8.35 1.89 -4.94
CA LEU A 121 9.36 0.88 -5.25
C LEU A 121 10.18 1.24 -6.50
N THR A 122 9.56 1.85 -7.50
CA THR A 122 10.23 2.14 -8.77
C THR A 122 10.81 3.55 -8.83
N GLU A 123 10.10 4.55 -8.31
CA GLU A 123 10.51 5.95 -8.43
C GLU A 123 11.31 6.47 -7.24
N GLY A 124 11.15 5.87 -6.08
CA GLY A 124 11.95 6.17 -4.91
C GLY A 124 11.35 7.18 -3.96
N GLU A 125 12.22 7.94 -3.29
CA GLU A 125 11.87 8.81 -2.17
C GLU A 125 10.86 9.92 -2.53
N GLY A 126 10.81 10.33 -3.80
CA GLY A 126 9.82 11.31 -4.23
C GLY A 126 8.39 10.84 -4.06
N ASP A 127 8.18 9.52 -3.95
CA ASP A 127 6.88 8.91 -3.73
C ASP A 127 6.73 8.33 -2.33
N ASN A 128 7.38 8.92 -1.34
CA ASN A 128 7.37 8.48 0.06
C ASN A 128 5.96 8.28 0.57
N LEU A 129 5.69 7.08 1.11
CA LEU A 129 4.34 6.69 1.53
C LEU A 129 3.89 7.45 2.78
N TRP A 130 4.78 7.61 3.75
CA TRP A 130 4.45 8.31 4.99
C TRP A 130 4.11 9.77 4.72
N LYS A 131 4.91 10.44 3.89
CA LYS A 131 4.66 11.83 3.52
C LYS A 131 3.35 11.97 2.74
N PHE A 132 3.06 11.01 1.87
CA PHE A 132 1.79 10.99 1.14
C PHE A 132 0.61 10.89 2.12
N TYR A 133 0.70 9.98 3.07
CA TYR A 133 -0.37 9.83 4.06
C TYR A 133 -0.55 11.12 4.87
N GLN A 134 0.55 11.72 5.32
CA GLN A 134 0.48 12.96 6.07
C GLN A 134 -0.17 14.09 5.26
N SER A 135 0.08 14.14 3.95
CA SER A 135 -0.55 15.15 3.09
C SER A 135 -2.04 14.91 2.88
N MET A 136 -2.49 13.65 2.99
CA MET A 136 -3.92 13.32 2.86
C MET A 136 -4.72 13.65 4.12
N ARG A 137 -4.11 13.56 5.29
CA ARG A 137 -4.85 13.68 6.56
C ARG A 137 -5.75 14.91 6.65
N PRO A 138 -5.27 16.12 6.33
CA PRO A 138 -6.15 17.28 6.40
C PRO A 138 -7.35 17.18 5.47
N LYS A 139 -7.18 16.60 4.30
CA LYS A 139 -8.27 16.42 3.33
C LYS A 139 -9.28 15.40 3.83
N LEU A 140 -8.78 14.32 4.42
CA LEU A 140 -9.65 13.28 4.98
C LEU A 140 -10.45 13.81 6.15
N ALA A 141 -9.82 14.59 7.02
CA ALA A 141 -10.48 15.16 8.20
C ALA A 141 -11.53 16.20 7.82
N ALA A 142 -11.32 16.94 6.72
CA ALA A 142 -12.21 18.02 6.29
C ALA A 142 -13.38 17.54 5.43
N ALA A 143 -13.33 16.30 4.91
CA ALA A 143 -14.33 15.82 3.96
C ALA A 143 -15.69 15.62 4.63
N PRO A 144 -16.80 15.99 3.95
CA PRO A 144 -18.14 15.69 4.46
C PRO A 144 -18.32 14.17 4.62
N GLY A 145 -18.95 13.78 5.72
CA GLY A 145 -19.19 12.37 5.98
C GLY A 145 -18.00 11.62 6.54
N SER A 146 -16.90 12.32 6.85
CA SER A 146 -15.75 11.71 7.49
C SER A 146 -16.15 11.11 8.83
N ALA A 147 -15.56 9.95 9.17
CA ALA A 147 -15.85 9.27 10.43
C ALA A 147 -15.25 9.99 11.63
N VAL A 148 -14.44 10.99 11.42
CA VAL A 148 -13.83 11.74 12.51
C VAL A 148 -14.83 12.73 13.06
N GLN A 149 -15.22 12.51 14.28
CA GLN A 149 -16.17 13.36 15.00
C GLN A 149 -15.48 13.97 16.21
#